data_23daf6150d37eb5fd61bb276a92e055f
#
_entry.id   23daf6150d37eb5fd61bb276a92e055f
#
_cell.length_a   1.000
_cell.length_b   1.000
_cell.length_c   1.000
_cell.angle_alpha   90.00
_cell.angle_beta   90.00
_cell.angle_gamma   90.00
#
_symmetry.space_group_name_H-M   'P 1'
#
loop_
_entity.id
_entity.type
_entity.pdbx_description
1 polymer ?
#
loop_
_entity_poly.entity_id
_entity_poly.type
_entity_poly.pdbx_seq_one_letter_code
_entity_poly.pdbx_strand_id
1 'polypeptide(L)'
;MKAYSLIFLPLAFGLPTQDSYDPKDDDPGKGHGEGHGHGNGNDKWPGKHPEYPVDYTNDHKDRAAAVKEAFQYAWDGYYKYAFPNDELRPLNNSFSNSHNGWGASAADALSTALVMECPEIVNQIIAYVPTIDWSVSYQDEAVSLFETTIRYLGGLLSGYDLLSGPLSHLAENAANLANNLSYAFETPTGIPHNNLIFSDRSNDGSTTNGLATIGTLVLEWTRLSDLTGNESYAQLTQNAESYLLNPQPAYNVPWPGLLGTNVDISTGLFTDASGGWNGGDDSYYEYLIKMYVYDSARFGEYRDHWITAADSTIEHLASHPSSRPDLTFLAQYDNRTLDKTSGHLACFDGGNFILGGLVLDEQKYIDFGLQLVEGCEDTYNQTLTGIGPESFAWDNSSVPADQAEFYERAGFYITNSQYILRPEVLESFYYAYRATGDSKYQEYSWNGFKAINATCRTGSGFAEITDVNAENGGSFQNFQDSFLFAEVLKYSYLIHTDEAPWQVNSGGVNEYVYNTEAHPFKVAGTPV
;
A
#
# COMPACT_ATOMS: atom_id res chain seq x y z
N MET A 1 7.34 -28.67 -10.06
CA MET A 1 6.05 -28.78 -9.39
C MET A 1 6.21 -29.69 -8.19
N LYS A 2 6.43 -29.15 -7.01
CA LYS A 2 6.30 -29.91 -5.75
C LYS A 2 4.88 -29.62 -5.25
N ALA A 3 4.04 -30.65 -5.27
CA ALA A 3 2.73 -30.57 -4.66
C ALA A 3 2.93 -30.52 -3.13
N TYR A 4 2.54 -29.40 -2.51
CA TYR A 4 2.51 -29.29 -1.07
C TYR A 4 1.28 -30.05 -0.55
N SER A 5 1.51 -31.20 0.07
CA SER A 5 0.48 -31.89 0.85
C SER A 5 0.33 -31.15 2.18
N LEU A 6 -0.71 -30.34 2.30
CA LEU A 6 -1.17 -29.82 3.58
C LEU A 6 -1.71 -30.99 4.40
N ILE A 7 -1.00 -31.39 5.43
CA ILE A 7 -1.47 -32.37 6.41
C ILE A 7 -2.39 -31.64 7.38
N PHE A 8 -3.69 -31.78 7.19
CA PHE A 8 -4.69 -31.34 8.16
C PHE A 8 -4.66 -32.30 9.37
N LEU A 9 -4.06 -31.84 10.46
CA LEU A 9 -4.33 -32.42 11.78
C LEU A 9 -5.51 -31.66 12.39
N PRO A 10 -6.59 -32.32 12.83
CA PRO A 10 -7.66 -31.66 13.55
C PRO A 10 -7.18 -31.29 14.95
N LEU A 11 -6.71 -30.07 15.14
CA LEU A 11 -6.47 -29.49 16.45
C LEU A 11 -7.78 -28.83 16.90
N ALA A 12 -8.44 -29.46 17.87
CA ALA A 12 -9.53 -28.84 18.61
C ALA A 12 -8.93 -27.75 19.51
N PHE A 13 -8.99 -26.51 19.06
CA PHE A 13 -8.73 -25.35 19.91
C PHE A 13 -10.05 -24.79 20.44
N GLY A 14 -10.21 -24.89 21.76
CA GLY A 14 -11.24 -24.14 22.46
C GLY A 14 -10.93 -22.65 22.36
N LEU A 15 -11.88 -21.89 21.88
CA LEU A 15 -11.90 -20.44 21.96
C LEU A 15 -11.83 -20.02 23.44
N PRO A 16 -11.06 -19.01 23.84
CA PRO A 16 -11.15 -18.45 25.17
C PRO A 16 -12.56 -17.90 25.39
N THR A 17 -13.26 -18.43 26.38
CA THR A 17 -14.56 -17.93 26.83
C THR A 17 -14.38 -16.51 27.36
N GLN A 18 -15.15 -15.57 26.85
CA GLN A 18 -15.31 -14.23 27.40
C GLN A 18 -15.86 -14.34 28.81
N ASP A 19 -15.04 -14.02 29.82
CA ASP A 19 -15.53 -13.73 31.15
C ASP A 19 -16.20 -12.36 31.13
N SER A 20 -17.49 -12.37 31.35
CA SER A 20 -18.34 -11.20 31.51
C SER A 20 -17.93 -10.41 32.76
N TYR A 21 -17.43 -9.19 32.57
CA TYR A 21 -17.19 -8.22 33.63
C TYR A 21 -18.49 -7.44 33.89
N ASP A 22 -19.06 -7.62 35.08
CA ASP A 22 -20.22 -6.89 35.58
C ASP A 22 -19.74 -5.75 36.50
N PRO A 23 -20.05 -4.48 36.22
CA PRO A 23 -19.65 -3.36 37.06
C PRO A 23 -20.73 -3.03 38.08
N LYS A 24 -20.51 -3.39 39.36
CA LYS A 24 -21.24 -2.78 40.46
C LYS A 24 -20.39 -2.59 41.71
N ASP A 25 -20.41 -1.31 42.14
CA ASP A 25 -20.34 -0.76 43.50
C ASP A 25 -19.04 -0.97 44.30
N ASP A 26 -18.30 0.12 44.66
CA ASP A 26 -18.50 0.86 45.89
C ASP A 26 -17.43 1.98 46.10
N ASP A 27 -17.92 3.17 46.46
CA ASP A 27 -17.23 4.34 47.03
C ASP A 27 -17.47 4.33 48.56
N PRO A 28 -16.89 5.20 49.39
CA PRO A 28 -15.61 5.92 49.49
C PRO A 28 -14.90 5.77 50.88
N GLY A 29 -13.67 6.28 50.98
CA GLY A 29 -13.01 6.39 52.29
C GLY A 29 -11.77 7.30 52.34
N LYS A 30 -11.93 8.47 52.91
CA LYS A 30 -11.02 9.57 53.22
C LYS A 30 -9.68 9.19 53.88
N GLY A 31 -8.62 9.98 53.59
CA GLY A 31 -7.42 10.09 54.44
C GLY A 31 -6.43 11.14 53.95
N HIS A 32 -6.30 12.22 54.70
CA HIS A 32 -5.36 13.33 54.55
C HIS A 32 -3.89 12.93 54.72
N GLY A 33 -2.97 13.66 54.03
CA GLY A 33 -1.54 13.66 54.37
C GLY A 33 -0.73 14.56 53.43
N GLU A 34 -0.38 15.75 53.93
CA GLU A 34 0.51 16.73 53.27
C GLU A 34 1.98 16.23 53.27
N GLY A 35 2.74 16.61 52.23
CA GLY A 35 4.18 16.42 52.21
C GLY A 35 4.86 17.05 50.98
N HIS A 36 5.41 18.25 51.16
CA HIS A 36 6.29 18.93 50.20
C HIS A 36 7.58 18.15 49.93
N GLY A 37 7.98 18.07 48.66
CA GLY A 37 9.28 17.58 48.28
C GLY A 37 9.61 17.93 46.82
N HIS A 38 10.43 19.00 46.64
CA HIS A 38 11.11 19.27 45.38
C HIS A 38 12.10 18.14 45.07
N GLY A 39 11.98 17.52 43.91
CA GLY A 39 12.95 16.56 43.39
C GLY A 39 13.05 16.68 41.88
N ASN A 40 14.14 17.27 41.37
CA ASN A 40 14.62 17.12 40.01
C ASN A 40 14.77 15.62 39.71
N GLY A 41 13.92 15.05 38.93
CA GLY A 41 14.03 13.69 38.43
C GLY A 41 14.24 13.71 36.91
N ASN A 42 15.50 13.50 36.51
CA ASN A 42 15.81 12.97 35.19
C ASN A 42 15.17 11.58 35.08
N ASP A 43 14.00 11.48 34.48
CA ASP A 43 13.44 10.21 34.09
C ASP A 43 14.19 9.70 32.82
N LYS A 44 15.29 9.01 33.11
CA LYS A 44 15.92 8.11 32.14
C LYS A 44 14.97 6.95 31.93
N TRP A 45 14.46 6.83 30.73
CA TRP A 45 13.78 5.62 30.25
C TRP A 45 14.68 4.39 30.49
N PRO A 46 14.21 3.35 31.16
CA PRO A 46 14.93 2.08 31.25
C PRO A 46 14.48 1.20 30.08
N GLY A 47 15.06 1.41 28.94
CA GLY A 47 14.86 0.58 27.76
C GLY A 47 16.16 0.54 26.99
N LYS A 48 17.12 -0.28 27.43
CA LYS A 48 18.07 -0.83 26.48
C LYS A 48 17.25 -1.64 25.50
N HIS A 49 17.20 -1.18 24.23
CA HIS A 49 16.83 -2.06 23.13
C HIS A 49 17.64 -3.35 23.29
N PRO A 50 17.04 -4.55 23.18
CA PRO A 50 17.84 -5.73 23.07
C PRO A 50 18.78 -5.48 21.88
N GLU A 51 20.09 -5.43 22.16
CA GLU A 51 21.10 -5.54 21.12
C GLU A 51 20.90 -6.92 20.51
N TYR A 52 20.16 -6.96 19.39
CA TYR A 52 20.20 -8.12 18.52
C TYR A 52 21.51 -8.02 17.74
N PRO A 53 22.51 -8.84 18.07
CA PRO A 53 23.66 -8.98 17.18
C PRO A 53 23.21 -9.84 16.01
N VAL A 54 22.49 -9.26 15.07
CA VAL A 54 22.36 -9.85 13.75
C VAL A 54 23.63 -9.44 13.02
N ASP A 55 24.59 -10.36 12.96
CA ASP A 55 25.72 -10.25 12.06
C ASP A 55 25.15 -10.40 10.65
N TYR A 56 24.82 -9.26 10.03
CA TYR A 56 24.25 -9.21 8.69
C TYR A 56 25.35 -9.60 7.70
N THR A 57 25.40 -10.88 7.38
CA THR A 57 26.24 -11.38 6.29
C THR A 57 25.74 -10.79 4.95
N ASN A 58 26.60 -10.72 3.94
CA ASN A 58 26.23 -10.27 2.59
C ASN A 58 25.42 -11.34 1.81
N ASP A 59 24.86 -12.33 2.48
CA ASP A 59 24.07 -13.38 1.85
C ASP A 59 22.61 -12.94 1.74
N HIS A 60 22.05 -12.91 0.53
CA HIS A 60 20.66 -12.54 0.26
C HIS A 60 19.65 -13.42 1.04
N LYS A 61 19.98 -14.69 1.29
CA LYS A 61 19.13 -15.59 2.10
C LYS A 61 19.03 -15.15 3.56
N ASP A 62 20.13 -14.65 4.12
CA ASP A 62 20.12 -14.11 5.48
C ASP A 62 19.30 -12.83 5.55
N ARG A 63 19.35 -11.99 4.49
CA ARG A 63 18.52 -10.79 4.38
C ARG A 63 17.03 -11.14 4.30
N ALA A 64 16.66 -12.06 3.42
CA ALA A 64 15.29 -12.57 3.34
C ALA A 64 14.81 -13.16 4.69
N ALA A 65 15.67 -13.92 5.37
CA ALA A 65 15.37 -14.49 6.69
C ALA A 65 15.15 -13.40 7.76
N ALA A 66 15.92 -12.31 7.73
CA ALA A 66 15.75 -11.18 8.64
C ALA A 66 14.43 -10.42 8.40
N VAL A 67 14.04 -10.24 7.12
CA VAL A 67 12.74 -9.64 6.78
C VAL A 67 11.59 -10.55 7.23
N LYS A 68 11.71 -11.85 7.03
CA LYS A 68 10.72 -12.84 7.50
C LYS A 68 10.60 -12.83 9.03
N GLU A 69 11.70 -12.67 9.77
CA GLU A 69 11.67 -12.51 11.23
C GLU A 69 10.88 -11.26 11.62
N ALA A 70 11.14 -10.13 10.94
CA ALA A 70 10.42 -8.88 11.20
C ALA A 70 8.91 -9.02 10.92
N PHE A 71 8.53 -9.74 9.87
CA PHE A 71 7.13 -10.05 9.56
C PHE A 71 6.49 -10.90 10.67
N GLN A 72 7.14 -11.97 11.10
CA GLN A 72 6.66 -12.81 12.18
C GLN A 72 6.54 -12.05 13.50
N TYR A 73 7.54 -11.21 13.80
CA TYR A 73 7.53 -10.36 15.00
C TYR A 73 6.35 -9.38 15.01
N ALA A 74 6.12 -8.69 13.89
CA ALA A 74 4.99 -7.75 13.76
C ALA A 74 3.65 -8.50 13.87
N TRP A 75 3.55 -9.68 13.24
CA TRP A 75 2.37 -10.54 13.33
C TRP A 75 2.09 -11.02 14.74
N ASP A 76 3.10 -11.48 15.47
CA ASP A 76 2.95 -11.98 16.86
C ASP A 76 2.38 -10.89 17.77
N GLY A 77 2.83 -9.65 17.61
CA GLY A 77 2.29 -8.52 18.36
C GLY A 77 0.85 -8.19 17.97
N TYR A 78 0.56 -8.11 16.67
CA TYR A 78 -0.81 -7.91 16.18
C TYR A 78 -1.75 -9.03 16.62
N TYR A 79 -1.36 -10.29 16.43
CA TYR A 79 -2.18 -11.45 16.79
C TYR A 79 -2.49 -11.49 18.27
N LYS A 80 -1.52 -11.13 19.11
CA LYS A 80 -1.66 -11.16 20.58
C LYS A 80 -2.52 -10.03 21.13
N TYR A 81 -2.42 -8.81 20.56
CA TYR A 81 -2.95 -7.62 21.21
C TYR A 81 -4.06 -6.92 20.44
N ALA A 82 -4.17 -7.16 19.14
CA ALA A 82 -5.14 -6.49 18.27
C ALA A 82 -6.10 -7.44 17.56
N PHE A 83 -5.63 -8.62 17.12
CA PHE A 83 -6.47 -9.56 16.38
C PHE A 83 -7.73 -9.94 17.19
N PRO A 84 -8.95 -9.96 16.59
CA PRO A 84 -9.23 -9.84 15.15
C PRO A 84 -9.58 -8.42 14.65
N ASN A 85 -9.20 -7.37 15.37
CA ASN A 85 -9.41 -5.99 14.93
C ASN A 85 -8.44 -5.60 13.79
N ASP A 86 -8.59 -4.42 13.21
CA ASP A 86 -7.88 -4.05 11.98
C ASP A 86 -6.38 -3.84 12.20
N GLU A 87 -5.97 -2.99 13.15
CA GLU A 87 -4.56 -2.64 13.31
C GLU A 87 -4.11 -2.70 14.77
N LEU A 88 -2.82 -2.94 14.95
CA LEU A 88 -2.15 -2.86 16.22
C LEU A 88 -1.79 -1.40 16.58
N ARG A 89 -2.05 -1.02 17.83
CA ARG A 89 -1.46 0.15 18.49
C ARG A 89 -0.29 -0.28 19.36
N PRO A 90 0.95 -0.31 18.82
CA PRO A 90 2.05 -1.05 19.42
C PRO A 90 2.62 -0.44 20.69
N LEU A 91 2.39 0.87 20.95
CA LEU A 91 2.96 1.52 22.14
C LEU A 91 2.20 1.19 23.43
N ASN A 92 0.93 0.85 23.32
CA ASN A 92 0.08 0.55 24.48
C ASN A 92 -0.62 -0.82 24.38
N ASN A 93 -0.26 -1.63 23.37
CA ASN A 93 -0.81 -2.97 23.16
C ASN A 93 -2.35 -2.97 23.06
N SER A 94 -2.91 -2.05 22.29
CA SER A 94 -4.33 -1.96 22.00
C SER A 94 -4.56 -2.04 20.48
N PHE A 95 -5.78 -1.82 20.03
CA PHE A 95 -6.16 -1.94 18.63
C PHE A 95 -6.80 -0.68 18.07
N SER A 96 -6.89 -0.62 16.74
CA SER A 96 -7.72 0.27 15.95
C SER A 96 -8.66 -0.54 15.06
N ASN A 97 -9.75 0.09 14.60
CA ASN A 97 -10.66 -0.44 13.59
C ASN A 97 -10.92 0.63 12.52
N SER A 98 -9.86 1.16 11.92
CA SER A 98 -9.94 2.21 10.91
C SER A 98 -10.39 1.70 9.54
N HIS A 99 -10.43 0.37 9.36
CA HIS A 99 -10.84 -0.33 8.15
C HIS A 99 -11.99 -1.31 8.44
N ASN A 100 -13.08 -0.81 9.03
CA ASN A 100 -14.36 -1.52 9.22
C ASN A 100 -14.41 -2.56 10.35
N GLY A 101 -13.29 -2.90 11.00
CA GLY A 101 -13.22 -3.89 12.09
C GLY A 101 -13.23 -5.34 11.60
N TRP A 102 -12.81 -5.60 10.37
CA TRP A 102 -12.78 -6.94 9.76
C TRP A 102 -11.39 -7.59 9.77
N GLY A 103 -10.43 -6.97 10.46
CA GLY A 103 -9.07 -7.48 10.57
C GLY A 103 -8.21 -7.15 9.34
N ALA A 104 -8.08 -5.86 8.99
CA ALA A 104 -7.31 -5.40 7.83
C ALA A 104 -5.90 -5.97 7.79
N SER A 105 -5.17 -5.92 8.92
CA SER A 105 -3.83 -6.51 8.99
C SER A 105 -3.81 -8.02 8.72
N ALA A 106 -4.89 -8.74 9.02
CA ALA A 106 -4.97 -10.17 8.70
C ALA A 106 -5.19 -10.42 7.21
N ALA A 107 -6.06 -9.63 6.56
CA ALA A 107 -6.28 -9.72 5.12
C ALA A 107 -4.99 -9.38 4.35
N ASP A 108 -4.32 -8.30 4.74
CA ASP A 108 -3.09 -7.80 4.14
C ASP A 108 -1.89 -8.75 4.37
N ALA A 109 -1.83 -9.41 5.51
CA ALA A 109 -0.77 -10.37 5.80
C ALA A 109 -0.88 -11.68 5.03
N LEU A 110 -2.06 -12.07 4.51
CA LEU A 110 -2.30 -13.40 3.96
C LEU A 110 -1.37 -13.74 2.79
N SER A 111 -1.30 -12.87 1.78
CA SER A 111 -0.47 -13.11 0.60
C SER A 111 1.02 -13.09 0.94
N THR A 112 1.45 -12.24 1.87
CA THR A 112 2.83 -12.18 2.36
C THR A 112 3.20 -13.43 3.16
N ALA A 113 2.31 -13.89 4.03
CA ALA A 113 2.52 -15.14 4.78
C ALA A 113 2.64 -16.36 3.87
N LEU A 114 1.89 -16.38 2.75
CA LEU A 114 2.00 -17.42 1.72
C LEU A 114 3.34 -17.36 0.99
N VAL A 115 3.73 -16.18 0.52
CA VAL A 115 5.01 -15.94 -0.18
C VAL A 115 6.20 -16.25 0.72
N MET A 116 6.12 -15.88 2.00
CA MET A 116 7.17 -16.14 2.99
C MET A 116 7.13 -17.56 3.59
N GLU A 117 6.22 -18.42 3.16
CA GLU A 117 6.06 -19.77 3.72
C GLU A 117 5.91 -19.76 5.27
N CYS A 118 4.90 -19.02 5.77
CA CYS A 118 4.53 -18.93 7.19
C CYS A 118 3.21 -19.69 7.46
N PRO A 119 3.20 -21.03 7.47
CA PRO A 119 1.96 -21.82 7.48
C PRO A 119 1.10 -21.60 8.72
N GLU A 120 1.68 -21.27 9.87
CA GLU A 120 0.94 -21.00 11.10
C GLU A 120 0.10 -19.73 10.95
N ILE A 121 0.68 -18.67 10.42
CA ILE A 121 -0.01 -17.40 10.16
C ILE A 121 -1.10 -17.59 9.11
N VAL A 122 -0.79 -18.29 8.01
CA VAL A 122 -1.78 -18.63 6.97
C VAL A 122 -2.98 -19.38 7.57
N ASN A 123 -2.74 -20.40 8.41
CA ASN A 123 -3.81 -21.17 9.04
C ASN A 123 -4.67 -20.32 9.99
N GLN A 124 -4.06 -19.40 10.74
CA GLN A 124 -4.79 -18.47 11.62
C GLN A 124 -5.74 -17.58 10.81
N ILE A 125 -5.25 -16.98 9.71
CA ILE A 125 -6.04 -16.11 8.86
C ILE A 125 -7.15 -16.87 8.14
N ILE A 126 -6.84 -18.04 7.55
CA ILE A 126 -7.82 -18.85 6.84
C ILE A 126 -8.94 -19.34 7.75
N ALA A 127 -8.64 -19.67 9.01
CA ALA A 127 -9.64 -20.06 10.00
C ALA A 127 -10.53 -18.88 10.42
N TYR A 128 -10.01 -17.66 10.38
CA TYR A 128 -10.71 -16.43 10.77
C TYR A 128 -11.68 -15.94 9.69
N VAL A 129 -11.28 -15.92 8.41
CA VAL A 129 -12.07 -15.35 7.30
C VAL A 129 -13.54 -15.79 7.30
N PRO A 130 -13.91 -17.08 7.49
CA PRO A 130 -15.31 -17.48 7.50
C PRO A 130 -16.14 -16.95 8.68
N THR A 131 -15.51 -16.34 9.67
CA THR A 131 -16.19 -15.78 10.85
C THR A 131 -16.55 -14.31 10.69
N ILE A 132 -16.07 -13.64 9.63
CA ILE A 132 -16.30 -12.22 9.39
C ILE A 132 -17.71 -12.00 8.86
N ASP A 133 -18.43 -11.08 9.46
CA ASP A 133 -19.69 -10.57 8.93
C ASP A 133 -19.45 -9.32 8.06
N TRP A 134 -19.36 -9.54 6.76
CA TRP A 134 -19.11 -8.49 5.76
C TRP A 134 -20.28 -7.51 5.58
N SER A 135 -21.40 -7.68 6.28
CA SER A 135 -22.56 -6.81 6.18
C SER A 135 -22.62 -5.71 7.25
N VAL A 136 -21.68 -5.74 8.21
CA VAL A 136 -21.66 -4.83 9.37
C VAL A 136 -20.26 -4.25 9.53
N SER A 137 -20.15 -2.91 9.52
CA SER A 137 -18.90 -2.22 9.86
C SER A 137 -18.82 -1.91 11.35
N TYR A 138 -17.60 -1.72 11.85
CA TYR A 138 -17.38 -1.35 13.24
C TYR A 138 -18.10 -0.04 13.59
N GLN A 139 -18.94 -0.07 14.62
CA GLN A 139 -19.74 1.10 15.09
C GLN A 139 -20.57 1.80 13.99
N ASP A 140 -20.90 1.10 12.92
CA ASP A 140 -21.61 1.65 11.76
C ASP A 140 -20.87 2.82 11.07
N GLU A 141 -19.54 2.81 11.15
CA GLU A 141 -18.69 3.76 10.43
C GLU A 141 -18.76 3.53 8.92
N ALA A 142 -18.50 4.59 8.17
CA ALA A 142 -18.54 4.54 6.71
C ALA A 142 -17.45 3.58 6.16
N VAL A 143 -17.87 2.71 5.26
CA VAL A 143 -17.00 1.75 4.57
C VAL A 143 -16.45 2.39 3.30
N SER A 144 -15.14 2.55 3.20
CA SER A 144 -14.48 2.98 1.97
C SER A 144 -14.50 1.85 0.95
N LEU A 145 -15.12 2.09 -0.21
CA LEU A 145 -15.12 1.15 -1.34
C LEU A 145 -13.69 0.87 -1.82
N PHE A 146 -12.89 1.93 -1.97
CA PHE A 146 -11.51 1.85 -2.42
C PHE A 146 -10.65 1.00 -1.46
N GLU A 147 -10.55 1.41 -0.18
CA GLU A 147 -9.73 0.70 0.81
C GLU A 147 -10.19 -0.76 1.00
N THR A 148 -11.50 -0.98 0.99
CA THR A 148 -12.06 -2.34 1.13
C THR A 148 -11.74 -3.21 -0.09
N THR A 149 -11.71 -2.63 -1.28
CA THR A 149 -11.34 -3.34 -2.51
C THR A 149 -9.88 -3.73 -2.50
N ILE A 150 -8.96 -2.81 -2.28
CA ILE A 150 -7.53 -3.09 -2.43
C ILE A 150 -7.00 -4.02 -1.34
N ARG A 151 -7.47 -3.89 -0.09
CA ARG A 151 -7.02 -4.68 1.07
C ARG A 151 -7.78 -6.01 1.20
N TYR A 152 -9.08 -5.96 1.48
CA TYR A 152 -9.85 -7.17 1.80
C TYR A 152 -10.17 -8.00 0.57
N LEU A 153 -10.74 -7.39 -0.47
CA LEU A 153 -11.03 -8.11 -1.70
C LEU A 153 -9.73 -8.60 -2.35
N GLY A 154 -8.72 -7.72 -2.40
CA GLY A 154 -7.37 -8.04 -2.87
C GLY A 154 -6.73 -9.20 -2.12
N GLY A 155 -6.69 -9.14 -0.79
CA GLY A 155 -6.11 -10.18 0.06
C GLY A 155 -6.80 -11.54 -0.09
N LEU A 156 -8.15 -11.56 -0.15
CA LEU A 156 -8.93 -12.80 -0.33
C LEU A 156 -8.68 -13.44 -1.70
N LEU A 157 -8.70 -12.66 -2.78
CA LEU A 157 -8.48 -13.13 -4.15
C LEU A 157 -7.05 -13.63 -4.35
N SER A 158 -6.08 -12.91 -3.83
CA SER A 158 -4.67 -13.30 -3.87
C SER A 158 -4.42 -14.58 -3.08
N GLY A 159 -5.01 -14.69 -1.88
CA GLY A 159 -4.95 -15.91 -1.09
C GLY A 159 -5.50 -17.13 -1.84
N TYR A 160 -6.61 -16.96 -2.55
CA TYR A 160 -7.18 -18.00 -3.42
C TYR A 160 -6.22 -18.41 -4.54
N ASP A 161 -5.62 -17.44 -5.22
CA ASP A 161 -4.71 -17.69 -6.35
C ASP A 161 -3.42 -18.38 -5.93
N LEU A 162 -2.79 -17.93 -4.85
CA LEU A 162 -1.55 -18.50 -4.32
C LEU A 162 -1.74 -19.90 -3.75
N LEU A 163 -2.91 -20.21 -3.18
CA LEU A 163 -3.26 -21.54 -2.70
C LEU A 163 -3.74 -22.50 -3.80
N SER A 164 -3.75 -22.05 -5.07
CA SER A 164 -4.19 -22.83 -6.23
C SER A 164 -5.64 -23.33 -6.12
N GLY A 165 -6.51 -22.56 -5.51
CA GLY A 165 -7.95 -22.73 -5.54
C GLY A 165 -8.62 -23.79 -4.66
N PRO A 166 -7.94 -24.51 -3.71
CA PRO A 166 -8.63 -25.54 -2.94
C PRO A 166 -9.59 -24.98 -1.88
N LEU A 167 -9.51 -23.68 -1.57
CA LEU A 167 -10.29 -23.03 -0.51
C LEU A 167 -11.37 -22.12 -1.11
N SER A 168 -12.47 -22.74 -1.56
CA SER A 168 -13.63 -22.02 -2.13
C SER A 168 -14.18 -20.91 -1.23
N HIS A 169 -14.03 -21.06 0.11
CA HIS A 169 -14.52 -20.07 1.05
C HIS A 169 -13.84 -18.69 0.93
N LEU A 170 -12.60 -18.60 0.42
CA LEU A 170 -11.97 -17.30 0.13
C LEU A 170 -12.71 -16.58 -1.00
N ALA A 171 -12.99 -17.29 -2.10
CA ALA A 171 -13.76 -16.73 -3.22
C ALA A 171 -15.22 -16.44 -2.84
N GLU A 172 -15.84 -17.29 -2.00
CA GLU A 172 -17.19 -17.08 -1.47
C GLU A 172 -17.27 -15.82 -0.59
N ASN A 173 -16.28 -15.61 0.30
CA ASN A 173 -16.20 -14.40 1.12
C ASN A 173 -15.92 -13.16 0.28
N ALA A 174 -15.04 -13.24 -0.72
CA ALA A 174 -14.80 -12.17 -1.69
C ALA A 174 -16.09 -11.77 -2.43
N ALA A 175 -16.87 -12.74 -2.91
CA ALA A 175 -18.15 -12.49 -3.56
C ALA A 175 -19.19 -11.90 -2.59
N ASN A 176 -19.24 -12.36 -1.33
CA ASN A 176 -20.14 -11.82 -0.31
C ASN A 176 -19.79 -10.35 -0.01
N LEU A 177 -18.51 -10.03 0.17
CA LEU A 177 -18.05 -8.66 0.36
C LEU A 177 -18.41 -7.77 -0.83
N ALA A 178 -18.11 -8.19 -2.07
CA ALA A 178 -18.42 -7.43 -3.28
C ALA A 178 -19.93 -7.20 -3.45
N ASN A 179 -20.78 -8.17 -3.09
CA ASN A 179 -22.23 -8.00 -3.11
C ASN A 179 -22.69 -6.90 -2.14
N ASN A 180 -22.08 -6.80 -0.96
CA ASN A 180 -22.40 -5.73 -0.01
C ASN A 180 -21.93 -4.35 -0.51
N LEU A 181 -20.82 -4.29 -1.25
CA LEU A 181 -20.28 -3.06 -1.83
C LEU A 181 -20.99 -2.61 -3.11
N SER A 182 -21.65 -3.52 -3.84
CA SER A 182 -22.16 -3.28 -5.21
C SER A 182 -23.13 -2.10 -5.32
N TYR A 183 -23.87 -1.76 -4.27
CA TYR A 183 -24.81 -0.63 -4.32
C TYR A 183 -24.10 0.74 -4.42
N ALA A 184 -22.79 0.81 -4.21
CA ALA A 184 -21.98 1.99 -4.47
C ALA A 184 -22.16 2.52 -5.90
N PHE A 185 -22.37 1.59 -6.85
CA PHE A 185 -22.53 1.87 -8.28
C PHE A 185 -23.96 2.21 -8.70
N GLU A 186 -24.92 2.24 -7.77
CA GLU A 186 -26.33 2.62 -8.04
C GLU A 186 -26.46 4.15 -8.21
N THR A 187 -25.75 4.71 -9.18
CA THR A 187 -25.72 6.13 -9.53
C THR A 187 -26.17 6.34 -10.97
N PRO A 188 -26.48 7.57 -11.41
CA PRO A 188 -26.90 7.81 -12.79
C PRO A 188 -25.90 7.39 -13.87
N THR A 189 -24.59 7.42 -13.54
CA THR A 189 -23.50 7.07 -14.44
C THR A 189 -22.95 5.67 -14.22
N GLY A 190 -23.16 5.10 -13.04
CA GLY A 190 -22.45 3.92 -12.56
C GLY A 190 -21.09 4.23 -11.95
N ILE A 191 -20.65 5.50 -11.90
CA ILE A 191 -19.49 5.92 -11.11
C ILE A 191 -19.85 5.78 -9.63
N PRO A 192 -19.06 5.06 -8.81
CA PRO A 192 -19.47 4.72 -7.46
C PRO A 192 -19.34 5.88 -6.47
N HIS A 193 -20.12 5.84 -5.40
CA HIS A 193 -19.78 6.53 -4.16
C HIS A 193 -18.67 5.76 -3.44
N ASN A 194 -17.71 6.46 -2.84
CA ASN A 194 -16.64 5.79 -2.11
C ASN A 194 -17.01 5.41 -0.67
N ASN A 195 -17.74 6.27 0.03
CA ASN A 195 -18.06 6.08 1.45
C ASN A 195 -19.49 5.57 1.63
N LEU A 196 -19.62 4.32 2.07
CA LEU A 196 -20.88 3.58 2.14
C LEU A 196 -21.32 3.38 3.59
N ILE A 197 -22.62 3.56 3.89
CA ILE A 197 -23.21 3.24 5.19
C ILE A 197 -24.01 1.95 5.03
N PHE A 198 -23.54 0.88 5.66
CA PHE A 198 -24.12 -0.46 5.44
C PHE A 198 -25.48 -0.65 6.11
N SER A 199 -25.69 -0.06 7.29
CA SER A 199 -26.91 -0.25 8.09
C SER A 199 -28.20 0.13 7.38
N ASP A 200 -28.17 1.16 6.53
CA ASP A 200 -29.32 1.63 5.76
C ASP A 200 -29.09 1.66 4.24
N ARG A 201 -27.94 1.13 3.77
CA ARG A 201 -27.52 1.13 2.36
C ARG A 201 -27.48 2.54 1.75
N SER A 202 -27.06 3.52 2.53
CA SER A 202 -26.83 4.89 2.08
C SER A 202 -25.32 5.15 1.84
N ASN A 203 -24.98 6.40 1.57
CA ASN A 203 -23.61 6.88 1.37
C ASN A 203 -23.46 8.26 2.02
N ASP A 204 -22.27 8.84 1.97
CA ASP A 204 -21.94 10.14 2.56
C ASP A 204 -22.54 11.36 1.83
N GLY A 205 -23.24 11.15 0.72
CA GLY A 205 -23.84 12.20 -0.10
C GLY A 205 -22.85 13.00 -0.95
N SER A 206 -21.61 12.50 -1.13
CA SER A 206 -20.61 13.10 -2.00
C SER A 206 -21.12 13.18 -3.44
N THR A 207 -20.88 14.32 -4.10
CA THR A 207 -21.27 14.54 -5.51
C THR A 207 -20.14 14.27 -6.49
N THR A 208 -18.91 14.14 -5.99
CA THR A 208 -17.70 13.83 -6.77
C THR A 208 -16.99 12.62 -6.19
N ASN A 209 -16.21 11.94 -7.02
CA ASN A 209 -15.27 10.90 -6.60
C ASN A 209 -13.91 11.13 -7.28
N GLY A 210 -12.82 10.59 -6.69
CA GLY A 210 -11.46 10.80 -7.17
C GLY A 210 -11.05 9.84 -8.28
N LEU A 211 -10.05 10.23 -9.07
CA LEU A 211 -9.51 9.45 -10.18
C LEU A 211 -9.01 8.08 -9.71
N ALA A 212 -8.16 8.04 -8.68
CA ALA A 212 -7.67 6.79 -8.10
C ALA A 212 -8.80 5.94 -7.50
N THR A 213 -9.72 6.54 -6.75
CA THR A 213 -10.81 5.79 -6.09
C THR A 213 -11.82 5.18 -7.05
N ILE A 214 -11.93 5.70 -8.27
CA ILE A 214 -12.75 5.11 -9.34
C ILE A 214 -11.94 4.07 -10.12
N GLY A 215 -10.72 4.44 -10.55
CA GLY A 215 -9.90 3.67 -11.47
C GLY A 215 -9.18 2.47 -10.86
N THR A 216 -9.07 2.42 -9.52
CA THR A 216 -8.36 1.34 -8.82
C THR A 216 -9.28 0.26 -8.26
N LEU A 217 -10.38 -0.01 -8.93
CA LEU A 217 -11.33 -1.07 -8.57
C LEU A 217 -11.32 -2.21 -9.60
N VAL A 218 -10.91 -1.89 -10.82
CA VAL A 218 -11.16 -2.71 -11.99
C VAL A 218 -10.43 -4.05 -11.97
N LEU A 219 -9.25 -4.13 -11.36
CA LEU A 219 -8.42 -5.34 -11.35
C LEU A 219 -9.05 -6.42 -10.43
N GLU A 220 -9.37 -6.08 -9.20
CA GLU A 220 -9.96 -6.98 -8.20
C GLU A 220 -11.35 -7.46 -8.63
N TRP A 221 -12.18 -6.52 -9.08
CA TRP A 221 -13.55 -6.84 -9.49
C TRP A 221 -13.58 -7.66 -10.78
N THR A 222 -12.64 -7.43 -11.71
CA THR A 222 -12.47 -8.28 -12.90
C THR A 222 -11.98 -9.66 -12.50
N ARG A 223 -11.01 -9.76 -11.58
CA ARG A 223 -10.53 -11.04 -11.08
C ARG A 223 -11.64 -11.83 -10.39
N LEU A 224 -12.45 -11.18 -9.56
CA LEU A 224 -13.61 -11.81 -8.93
C LEU A 224 -14.62 -12.31 -9.96
N SER A 225 -14.88 -11.53 -11.00
CA SER A 225 -15.75 -11.91 -12.13
C SER A 225 -15.26 -13.19 -12.81
N ASP A 226 -13.97 -13.23 -13.14
CA ASP A 226 -13.36 -14.40 -13.79
C ASP A 226 -13.38 -15.65 -12.91
N LEU A 227 -13.19 -15.49 -11.59
CA LEU A 227 -13.23 -16.62 -10.65
C LEU A 227 -14.64 -17.18 -10.45
N THR A 228 -15.63 -16.32 -10.39
CA THR A 228 -17.01 -16.71 -10.07
C THR A 228 -17.84 -17.03 -11.31
N GLY A 229 -17.41 -16.59 -12.50
CA GLY A 229 -18.18 -16.61 -13.73
C GLY A 229 -19.35 -15.62 -13.74
N ASN A 230 -19.39 -14.69 -12.77
CA ASN A 230 -20.40 -13.63 -12.70
C ASN A 230 -19.87 -12.32 -13.31
N GLU A 231 -20.19 -12.08 -14.58
CA GLU A 231 -19.72 -10.92 -15.34
C GLU A 231 -20.15 -9.58 -14.73
N SER A 232 -21.18 -9.55 -13.88
CA SER A 232 -21.69 -8.29 -13.32
C SER A 232 -20.64 -7.54 -12.50
N TYR A 233 -19.75 -8.24 -11.80
CA TYR A 233 -18.70 -7.60 -11.02
C TYR A 233 -17.75 -6.77 -11.90
N ALA A 234 -17.23 -7.35 -12.97
CA ALA A 234 -16.37 -6.64 -13.90
C ALA A 234 -17.11 -5.50 -14.62
N GLN A 235 -18.39 -5.70 -14.98
CA GLN A 235 -19.19 -4.68 -15.66
C GLN A 235 -19.39 -3.43 -14.81
N LEU A 236 -19.55 -3.54 -13.48
CA LEU A 236 -19.69 -2.38 -12.59
C LEU A 236 -18.48 -1.45 -12.69
N THR A 237 -17.28 -2.00 -12.50
CA THR A 237 -16.05 -1.20 -12.49
C THR A 237 -15.61 -0.76 -13.88
N GLN A 238 -15.71 -1.62 -14.90
CA GLN A 238 -15.38 -1.25 -16.28
C GLN A 238 -16.32 -0.18 -16.83
N ASN A 239 -17.61 -0.17 -16.43
CA ASN A 239 -18.51 0.92 -16.79
C ASN A 239 -18.07 2.25 -16.18
N ALA A 240 -17.71 2.27 -14.89
CA ALA A 240 -17.17 3.47 -14.23
C ALA A 240 -15.87 3.93 -14.88
N GLU A 241 -14.96 3.00 -15.17
CA GLU A 241 -13.67 3.24 -15.82
C GLU A 241 -13.83 3.84 -17.23
N SER A 242 -14.91 3.52 -17.95
CA SER A 242 -15.16 4.06 -19.29
C SER A 242 -15.23 5.58 -19.34
N TYR A 243 -15.61 6.24 -18.25
CA TYR A 243 -15.58 7.71 -18.14
C TYR A 243 -14.15 8.25 -17.97
N LEU A 244 -13.26 7.49 -17.35
CA LEU A 244 -11.85 7.84 -17.19
C LEU A 244 -11.06 7.62 -18.48
N LEU A 245 -11.36 6.54 -19.19
CA LEU A 245 -10.76 6.26 -20.50
C LEU A 245 -11.25 7.23 -21.59
N ASN A 246 -12.45 7.82 -21.43
CA ASN A 246 -13.04 8.79 -22.37
C ASN A 246 -13.36 10.13 -21.68
N PRO A 247 -12.34 10.82 -21.12
CA PRO A 247 -12.54 11.96 -20.23
C PRO A 247 -13.23 13.14 -20.90
N GLN A 248 -14.20 13.72 -20.20
CA GLN A 248 -14.90 14.93 -20.60
C GLN A 248 -15.00 15.91 -19.41
N PRO A 249 -14.96 17.22 -19.62
CA PRO A 249 -14.70 17.88 -20.92
C PRO A 249 -13.19 17.88 -21.27
N ALA A 250 -12.87 17.98 -22.55
CA ALA A 250 -11.49 17.92 -23.03
C ALA A 250 -10.55 19.00 -22.43
N TYR A 251 -11.07 20.12 -21.96
CA TYR A 251 -10.23 21.15 -21.31
C TYR A 251 -9.75 20.76 -19.90
N ASN A 252 -10.31 19.71 -19.30
CA ASN A 252 -9.84 19.11 -18.06
C ASN A 252 -8.82 17.97 -18.28
N VAL A 253 -8.29 17.87 -19.51
CA VAL A 253 -7.17 17.00 -19.89
C VAL A 253 -6.03 17.91 -20.36
N PRO A 254 -5.16 18.41 -19.44
CA PRO A 254 -4.16 19.41 -19.80
C PRO A 254 -3.12 18.91 -20.80
N TRP A 255 -2.76 17.64 -20.73
CA TRP A 255 -1.94 16.93 -21.70
C TRP A 255 -2.58 15.58 -22.05
N PRO A 256 -2.28 14.99 -23.21
CA PRO A 256 -2.86 13.70 -23.57
C PRO A 256 -2.65 12.64 -22.48
N GLY A 257 -3.74 12.03 -22.04
CA GLY A 257 -3.70 10.98 -21.01
C GLY A 257 -3.47 11.45 -19.56
N LEU A 258 -3.22 12.74 -19.31
CA LEU A 258 -3.11 13.31 -17.96
C LEU A 258 -4.42 14.00 -17.60
N LEU A 259 -5.08 13.52 -16.55
CA LEU A 259 -6.48 13.81 -16.23
C LEU A 259 -6.60 14.72 -15.00
N GLY A 260 -7.77 15.32 -14.82
CA GLY A 260 -8.15 15.95 -13.56
C GLY A 260 -8.38 14.90 -12.46
N THR A 261 -8.32 15.31 -11.21
CA THR A 261 -8.48 14.41 -10.04
C THR A 261 -9.94 14.06 -9.76
N ASN A 262 -10.87 15.01 -9.95
CA ASN A 262 -12.25 14.86 -9.48
C ASN A 262 -13.25 14.70 -10.62
N VAL A 263 -14.16 13.71 -10.47
CA VAL A 263 -15.22 13.38 -11.41
C VAL A 263 -16.59 13.56 -10.73
N ASP A 264 -17.52 14.25 -11.36
CA ASP A 264 -18.90 14.38 -10.91
C ASP A 264 -19.64 13.04 -11.12
N ILE A 265 -20.13 12.45 -10.03
CA ILE A 265 -20.77 11.13 -10.00
C ILE A 265 -22.04 11.09 -10.86
N SER A 266 -22.77 12.18 -10.98
CA SER A 266 -24.06 12.22 -11.67
C SER A 266 -23.93 12.40 -13.18
N THR A 267 -22.85 13.02 -13.64
CA THR A 267 -22.63 13.36 -15.06
C THR A 267 -21.43 12.65 -15.71
N GLY A 268 -20.50 12.14 -14.92
CA GLY A 268 -19.24 11.57 -15.41
C GLY A 268 -18.25 12.61 -15.93
N LEU A 269 -18.48 13.90 -15.64
CA LEU A 269 -17.60 14.97 -16.09
C LEU A 269 -16.49 15.24 -15.07
N PHE A 270 -15.28 15.41 -15.56
CA PHE A 270 -14.18 15.93 -14.73
C PHE A 270 -14.47 17.37 -14.33
N THR A 271 -14.23 17.70 -13.05
CA THR A 271 -14.55 19.00 -12.48
C THR A 271 -13.35 19.92 -12.36
N ASP A 272 -12.15 19.39 -12.53
CA ASP A 272 -10.87 20.11 -12.50
C ASP A 272 -9.88 19.59 -13.56
N ALA A 273 -8.71 20.23 -13.62
CA ALA A 273 -7.60 19.85 -14.49
C ALA A 273 -6.27 19.79 -13.70
N SER A 274 -6.37 19.53 -12.40
CA SER A 274 -5.23 19.35 -11.50
C SER A 274 -4.99 17.87 -11.29
N GLY A 275 -3.74 17.44 -11.19
CA GLY A 275 -3.41 16.04 -11.03
C GLY A 275 -1.91 15.77 -10.93
N GLY A 276 -1.54 14.53 -11.12
CA GLY A 276 -0.16 14.04 -11.05
C GLY A 276 -0.10 12.54 -10.88
N TRP A 277 1.04 12.04 -10.38
CA TRP A 277 1.23 10.64 -10.01
C TRP A 277 1.32 10.48 -8.48
N ASN A 278 0.65 11.35 -7.73
CA ASN A 278 0.62 11.33 -6.28
C ASN A 278 -0.77 10.95 -5.76
N GLY A 279 -0.93 10.86 -4.44
CA GLY A 279 -2.17 10.42 -3.81
C GLY A 279 -3.42 11.11 -4.38
N GLY A 280 -4.41 10.30 -4.72
CA GLY A 280 -5.65 10.72 -5.37
C GLY A 280 -5.73 10.44 -6.87
N ASP A 281 -4.57 10.28 -7.55
CA ASP A 281 -4.50 10.00 -8.99
C ASP A 281 -3.65 8.76 -9.32
N ASP A 282 -2.68 8.46 -8.48
CA ASP A 282 -1.60 7.47 -8.56
C ASP A 282 -2.02 6.13 -9.17
N SER A 283 -2.81 5.38 -8.47
CA SER A 283 -3.16 4.00 -8.79
C SER A 283 -4.11 3.85 -9.99
N TYR A 284 -4.75 4.94 -10.47
CA TYR A 284 -5.40 4.90 -11.78
C TYR A 284 -4.39 4.60 -12.90
N TYR A 285 -3.29 5.36 -12.95
CA TYR A 285 -2.24 5.15 -13.95
C TYR A 285 -1.56 3.79 -13.78
N GLU A 286 -1.41 3.36 -12.54
CA GLU A 286 -0.89 2.05 -12.20
C GLU A 286 -1.75 0.92 -12.81
N TYR A 287 -3.07 1.00 -12.64
CA TYR A 287 -3.98 -0.04 -13.11
C TYR A 287 -4.12 -0.08 -14.63
N LEU A 288 -3.84 0.99 -15.34
CA LEU A 288 -3.83 0.97 -16.81
C LEU A 288 -2.86 -0.10 -17.36
N ILE A 289 -1.61 -0.14 -16.88
CA ILE A 289 -0.68 -1.17 -17.36
C ILE A 289 -0.93 -2.53 -16.69
N LYS A 290 -1.34 -2.56 -15.42
CA LYS A 290 -1.62 -3.80 -14.69
C LYS A 290 -2.80 -4.57 -15.25
N MET A 291 -3.83 -3.91 -15.76
CA MET A 291 -4.93 -4.55 -16.48
C MET A 291 -4.46 -5.23 -17.78
N TYR A 292 -3.56 -4.58 -18.52
CA TYR A 292 -2.96 -5.19 -19.70
C TYR A 292 -2.11 -6.42 -19.32
N VAL A 293 -1.36 -6.38 -18.22
CA VAL A 293 -0.63 -7.56 -17.71
C VAL A 293 -1.60 -8.67 -17.30
N TYR A 294 -2.73 -8.31 -16.68
CA TYR A 294 -3.75 -9.27 -16.24
C TYR A 294 -4.37 -10.06 -17.41
N ASP A 295 -4.73 -9.37 -18.50
CA ASP A 295 -5.20 -10.00 -19.73
C ASP A 295 -4.99 -9.08 -20.95
N SER A 296 -3.87 -9.30 -21.64
CA SER A 296 -3.48 -8.48 -22.79
C SER A 296 -4.45 -8.53 -23.97
N ALA A 297 -5.24 -9.61 -24.09
CA ALA A 297 -6.23 -9.75 -25.16
C ALA A 297 -7.49 -8.92 -24.90
N ARG A 298 -7.89 -8.76 -23.62
CA ARG A 298 -9.08 -7.98 -23.24
C ARG A 298 -8.78 -6.49 -23.05
N PHE A 299 -7.61 -6.15 -22.55
CA PHE A 299 -7.29 -4.80 -22.03
C PHE A 299 -6.21 -4.06 -22.83
N GLY A 300 -6.18 -4.27 -24.15
CA GLY A 300 -5.30 -3.51 -25.05
C GLY A 300 -5.55 -2.00 -25.03
N GLU A 301 -6.80 -1.56 -24.82
CA GLU A 301 -7.17 -0.15 -24.69
C GLU A 301 -6.51 0.50 -23.44
N TYR A 302 -6.47 -0.19 -22.31
CA TYR A 302 -5.81 0.29 -21.08
C TYR A 302 -4.30 0.52 -21.30
N ARG A 303 -3.63 -0.43 -21.99
CA ARG A 303 -2.24 -0.25 -22.41
C ARG A 303 -2.05 1.03 -23.24
N ASP A 304 -2.92 1.28 -24.21
CA ASP A 304 -2.80 2.44 -25.11
C ASP A 304 -3.00 3.76 -24.34
N HIS A 305 -3.89 3.77 -23.35
CA HIS A 305 -4.04 4.89 -22.41
C HIS A 305 -2.81 5.06 -21.52
N TRP A 306 -2.24 3.97 -20.99
CA TRP A 306 -1.00 4.04 -20.22
C TRP A 306 0.15 4.62 -21.03
N ILE A 307 0.35 4.16 -22.27
CA ILE A 307 1.38 4.69 -23.18
C ILE A 307 1.20 6.19 -23.38
N THR A 308 -0.04 6.64 -23.59
CA THR A 308 -0.35 8.05 -23.80
C THR A 308 -0.03 8.90 -22.56
N ALA A 309 -0.41 8.42 -21.37
CA ALA A 309 -0.13 9.08 -20.11
C ALA A 309 1.38 9.08 -19.80
N ALA A 310 2.06 7.95 -20.00
CA ALA A 310 3.48 7.80 -19.74
C ALA A 310 4.33 8.72 -20.65
N ASP A 311 4.01 8.79 -21.94
CA ASP A 311 4.71 9.68 -22.88
C ASP A 311 4.51 11.15 -22.50
N SER A 312 3.29 11.55 -22.13
CA SER A 312 3.01 12.91 -21.65
C SER A 312 3.71 13.22 -20.32
N THR A 313 3.81 12.23 -19.43
CA THR A 313 4.51 12.37 -18.14
C THR A 313 6.00 12.63 -18.36
N ILE A 314 6.64 11.85 -19.22
CA ILE A 314 8.06 12.05 -19.57
C ILE A 314 8.28 13.45 -20.17
N GLU A 315 7.38 13.90 -21.08
CA GLU A 315 7.54 15.18 -21.76
C GLU A 315 7.26 16.40 -20.89
N HIS A 316 6.30 16.29 -19.95
CA HIS A 316 5.74 17.47 -19.28
C HIS A 316 5.92 17.50 -17.76
N LEU A 317 5.99 16.34 -17.07
CA LEU A 317 6.04 16.30 -15.61
C LEU A 317 7.45 16.02 -15.05
N ALA A 318 8.34 15.43 -15.85
CA ALA A 318 9.72 15.19 -15.45
C ALA A 318 10.40 16.49 -15.08
N SER A 319 10.91 16.60 -13.86
CA SER A 319 11.47 17.83 -13.31
C SER A 319 12.74 17.55 -12.50
N HIS A 320 13.68 18.50 -12.58
CA HIS A 320 14.98 18.37 -11.95
C HIS A 320 15.19 19.48 -10.93
N PRO A 321 15.69 19.17 -9.72
CA PRO A 321 16.10 20.21 -8.77
C PRO A 321 17.26 21.06 -9.33
N SER A 322 17.24 22.36 -9.08
CA SER A 322 18.31 23.24 -9.56
C SER A 322 19.65 23.00 -8.87
N SER A 323 19.64 22.52 -7.61
CA SER A 323 20.85 22.18 -6.85
C SER A 323 21.38 20.78 -7.21
N ARG A 324 20.51 19.85 -7.65
CA ARG A 324 20.83 18.47 -8.02
C ARG A 324 20.17 18.11 -9.36
N PRO A 325 20.66 18.66 -10.49
CA PRO A 325 20.06 18.43 -11.81
C PRO A 325 20.25 16.99 -12.32
N ASP A 326 21.00 16.18 -11.62
CA ASP A 326 21.17 14.73 -11.83
C ASP A 326 19.98 13.91 -11.33
N LEU A 327 19.14 14.44 -10.44
CA LEU A 327 17.93 13.79 -9.94
C LEU A 327 16.70 14.11 -10.79
N THR A 328 15.78 13.17 -10.87
CA THR A 328 14.49 13.33 -11.55
C THR A 328 13.35 13.03 -10.59
N PHE A 329 12.39 13.97 -10.49
CA PHE A 329 11.14 13.79 -9.79
C PHE A 329 9.97 14.10 -10.72
N LEU A 330 8.78 13.55 -10.43
CA LEU A 330 7.54 13.91 -11.12
C LEU A 330 6.86 15.07 -10.39
N ALA A 331 6.68 16.18 -11.10
CA ALA A 331 5.87 17.29 -10.62
C ALA A 331 4.38 16.98 -10.74
N GLN A 332 3.59 17.53 -9.83
CA GLN A 332 2.14 17.63 -9.99
C GLN A 332 1.80 18.82 -10.90
N TYR A 333 0.54 18.96 -11.27
CA TYR A 333 0.08 20.06 -12.12
C TYR A 333 -1.27 20.63 -11.68
N ASP A 334 -1.44 21.93 -11.92
CA ASP A 334 -2.73 22.60 -11.98
C ASP A 334 -2.89 23.21 -13.38
N ASN A 335 -3.80 22.67 -14.18
CA ASN A 335 -3.85 22.89 -15.63
C ASN A 335 -2.50 22.51 -16.28
N ARG A 336 -1.75 23.48 -16.80
CA ARG A 336 -0.40 23.29 -17.36
C ARG A 336 0.70 23.96 -16.55
N THR A 337 0.40 24.31 -15.30
CA THR A 337 1.38 24.84 -14.37
C THR A 337 1.89 23.71 -13.51
N LEU A 338 3.21 23.52 -13.49
CA LEU A 338 3.82 22.50 -12.65
C LEU A 338 3.91 22.96 -11.20
N ASP A 339 3.52 22.08 -10.30
CA ASP A 339 3.81 22.17 -8.88
C ASP A 339 4.92 21.16 -8.54
N LYS A 340 6.07 21.68 -8.14
CA LYS A 340 7.27 20.89 -7.85
C LYS A 340 7.22 20.29 -6.46
N THR A 341 6.18 19.53 -6.21
CA THR A 341 5.94 18.77 -4.98
C THR A 341 5.73 17.31 -5.30
N SER A 342 6.15 16.43 -4.42
CA SER A 342 5.94 15.01 -4.50
C SER A 342 5.90 14.40 -3.10
N GLY A 343 5.72 13.10 -3.00
CA GLY A 343 5.66 12.39 -1.74
C GLY A 343 6.13 10.96 -1.87
N HIS A 344 6.15 10.27 -0.74
CA HIS A 344 6.53 8.87 -0.67
C HIS A 344 5.62 8.01 -1.56
N LEU A 345 4.29 8.27 -1.54
CA LEU A 345 3.30 7.60 -2.39
C LEU A 345 3.70 7.61 -3.87
N ALA A 346 4.11 8.76 -4.39
CA ALA A 346 4.47 8.88 -5.81
C ALA A 346 5.66 8.02 -6.23
N CYS A 347 6.46 7.54 -5.28
CA CYS A 347 7.64 6.71 -5.57
C CYS A 347 7.33 5.30 -6.11
N PHE A 348 6.06 4.89 -6.18
CA PHE A 348 5.64 3.71 -6.95
C PHE A 348 5.86 3.89 -8.46
N ASP A 349 5.90 5.13 -8.92
CA ASP A 349 6.00 5.51 -10.33
C ASP A 349 7.22 4.89 -11.02
N GLY A 350 8.38 4.85 -10.35
CA GLY A 350 9.59 4.20 -10.85
C GLY A 350 9.32 2.73 -11.22
N GLY A 351 8.71 1.97 -10.29
CA GLY A 351 8.33 0.58 -10.51
C GLY A 351 7.29 0.40 -11.61
N ASN A 352 6.30 1.30 -11.68
CA ASN A 352 5.25 1.24 -12.69
C ASN A 352 5.79 1.51 -14.11
N PHE A 353 6.66 2.52 -14.28
CA PHE A 353 7.34 2.78 -15.56
C PHE A 353 8.22 1.60 -15.98
N ILE A 354 8.95 0.99 -15.04
CA ILE A 354 9.77 -0.19 -15.31
C ILE A 354 8.88 -1.36 -15.74
N LEU A 355 7.78 -1.64 -15.06
CA LEU A 355 6.84 -2.70 -15.45
C LEU A 355 6.32 -2.45 -16.87
N GLY A 356 5.87 -1.24 -17.16
CA GLY A 356 5.42 -0.86 -18.49
C GLY A 356 6.48 -1.09 -19.56
N GLY A 357 7.73 -0.70 -19.29
CA GLY A 357 8.86 -0.91 -20.18
C GLY A 357 9.16 -2.39 -20.44
N LEU A 358 9.08 -3.22 -19.39
CA LEU A 358 9.30 -4.67 -19.50
C LEU A 358 8.22 -5.35 -20.36
N VAL A 359 6.93 -5.08 -20.09
CA VAL A 359 5.83 -5.77 -20.79
C VAL A 359 5.58 -5.25 -22.19
N LEU A 360 6.06 -4.05 -22.52
CA LEU A 360 5.97 -3.44 -23.85
C LEU A 360 7.25 -3.62 -24.69
N ASP A 361 8.32 -4.16 -24.09
CA ASP A 361 9.69 -4.23 -24.69
C ASP A 361 10.18 -2.83 -25.14
N GLU A 362 9.96 -1.80 -24.27
CA GLU A 362 10.26 -0.40 -24.55
C GLU A 362 11.27 0.17 -23.54
N GLN A 363 12.54 0.21 -23.93
CA GLN A 363 13.66 0.63 -23.08
C GLN A 363 13.51 2.04 -22.52
N LYS A 364 12.86 2.97 -23.26
CA LYS A 364 12.66 4.36 -22.81
C LYS A 364 11.92 4.45 -21.48
N TYR A 365 10.95 3.56 -21.22
CA TYR A 365 10.20 3.56 -19.97
C TYR A 365 11.02 2.94 -18.84
N ILE A 366 11.81 1.90 -19.12
CA ILE A 366 12.74 1.34 -18.14
C ILE A 366 13.76 2.40 -17.72
N ASP A 367 14.41 3.07 -18.69
CA ASP A 367 15.42 4.10 -18.41
C ASP A 367 14.83 5.28 -17.61
N PHE A 368 13.60 5.67 -17.91
CA PHE A 368 12.92 6.74 -17.17
C PHE A 368 12.53 6.30 -15.76
N GLY A 369 11.95 5.10 -15.61
CA GLY A 369 11.64 4.53 -14.30
C GLY A 369 12.86 4.42 -13.40
N LEU A 370 14.01 4.01 -13.94
CA LEU A 370 15.27 3.95 -13.19
C LEU A 370 15.73 5.34 -12.72
N GLN A 371 15.50 6.42 -13.49
CA GLN A 371 15.79 7.79 -13.05
C GLN A 371 14.89 8.21 -11.87
N LEU A 372 13.61 7.84 -11.89
CA LEU A 372 12.69 8.09 -10.78
C LEU A 372 13.09 7.30 -9.53
N VAL A 373 13.52 6.04 -9.70
CA VAL A 373 14.05 5.21 -8.60
C VAL A 373 15.25 5.85 -7.92
N GLU A 374 16.20 6.41 -8.68
CA GLU A 374 17.36 7.13 -8.11
C GLU A 374 16.93 8.39 -7.35
N GLY A 375 15.93 9.12 -7.86
CA GLY A 375 15.36 10.28 -7.16
C GLY A 375 14.73 9.90 -5.82
N CYS A 376 13.94 8.82 -5.80
CA CYS A 376 13.31 8.33 -4.59
C CYS A 376 14.33 7.71 -3.60
N GLU A 377 15.40 7.06 -4.09
CA GLU A 377 16.50 6.61 -3.24
C GLU A 377 17.18 7.77 -2.53
N ASP A 378 17.43 8.88 -3.25
CA ASP A 378 18.06 10.05 -2.65
C ASP A 378 17.22 10.62 -1.48
N THR A 379 15.88 10.51 -1.52
CA THR A 379 15.03 10.91 -0.39
C THR A 379 15.29 10.09 0.88
N TYR A 380 15.70 8.84 0.75
CA TYR A 380 16.11 7.98 1.86
C TYR A 380 17.53 8.29 2.30
N ASN A 381 18.46 8.38 1.36
CA ASN A 381 19.88 8.52 1.63
C ASN A 381 20.26 9.87 2.27
N GLN A 382 19.46 10.91 2.08
CA GLN A 382 19.76 12.27 2.58
C GLN A 382 19.24 12.55 3.99
N THR A 383 18.31 11.73 4.52
CA THR A 383 17.74 11.91 5.86
C THR A 383 18.61 11.29 6.95
N LEU A 384 18.41 11.71 8.19
CA LEU A 384 19.16 11.18 9.34
C LEU A 384 18.80 9.73 9.68
N THR A 385 17.56 9.32 9.45
CA THR A 385 17.11 7.95 9.70
C THR A 385 17.44 6.98 8.58
N GLY A 386 17.70 7.48 7.36
CA GLY A 386 17.76 6.67 6.16
C GLY A 386 16.39 6.23 5.64
N ILE A 387 15.32 6.95 6.01
CA ILE A 387 13.92 6.74 5.57
C ILE A 387 13.44 8.02 4.90
N GLY A 388 12.74 7.91 3.77
CA GLY A 388 12.18 9.06 3.04
C GLY A 388 10.99 9.70 3.77
N PRO A 389 10.79 11.02 3.61
CA PRO A 389 9.68 11.76 4.21
C PRO A 389 8.36 11.48 3.50
N GLU A 390 7.24 11.72 4.19
CA GLU A 390 5.89 11.62 3.62
C GLU A 390 5.68 12.55 2.42
N SER A 391 6.22 13.79 2.48
CA SER A 391 6.22 14.69 1.34
C SER A 391 7.40 15.65 1.31
N PHE A 392 7.76 16.07 0.10
CA PHE A 392 8.90 16.94 -0.18
C PHE A 392 8.62 17.82 -1.40
N ALA A 393 9.47 18.85 -1.58
CA ALA A 393 9.38 19.76 -2.71
C ALA A 393 10.79 20.21 -3.17
N TRP A 394 10.89 20.71 -4.43
CA TRP A 394 12.18 21.13 -5.00
C TRP A 394 12.11 22.44 -5.78
N ASP A 395 11.08 23.25 -5.55
CA ASP A 395 11.04 24.61 -6.08
C ASP A 395 12.05 25.50 -5.32
N ASN A 396 13.11 25.91 -6.00
CA ASN A 396 14.17 26.72 -5.42
C ASN A 396 13.72 28.11 -4.94
N SER A 397 12.58 28.60 -5.43
CA SER A 397 12.02 29.90 -5.00
C SER A 397 11.30 29.82 -3.65
N SER A 398 11.00 28.61 -3.19
CA SER A 398 10.17 28.35 -2.00
C SER A 398 10.92 27.60 -0.88
N VAL A 399 12.25 27.43 -1.02
CA VAL A 399 13.08 26.71 -0.03
C VAL A 399 13.02 27.42 1.32
N PRO A 400 12.61 26.75 2.41
CA PRO A 400 12.66 27.29 3.76
C PRO A 400 14.09 27.64 4.17
N ALA A 401 14.28 28.80 4.85
CA ALA A 401 15.60 29.28 5.18
C ALA A 401 16.40 28.32 6.08
N ASP A 402 15.73 27.58 6.93
CA ASP A 402 16.30 26.57 7.82
C ASP A 402 16.63 25.24 7.10
N GLN A 403 16.11 25.03 5.91
CA GLN A 403 16.42 23.87 5.05
C GLN A 403 17.32 24.21 3.85
N ALA A 404 17.82 25.43 3.73
CA ALA A 404 18.61 25.87 2.57
C ALA A 404 19.88 25.01 2.36
N GLU A 405 20.61 24.68 3.43
CA GLU A 405 21.79 23.81 3.36
C GLU A 405 21.41 22.36 3.01
N PHE A 406 20.30 21.87 3.53
CA PHE A 406 19.76 20.56 3.19
C PHE A 406 19.39 20.49 1.70
N TYR A 407 18.68 21.50 1.18
CA TYR A 407 18.29 21.60 -0.23
C TYR A 407 19.50 21.60 -1.18
N GLU A 408 20.55 22.36 -0.86
CA GLU A 408 21.76 22.39 -1.70
C GLU A 408 22.44 21.03 -1.80
N ARG A 409 22.34 20.20 -0.77
CA ARG A 409 22.90 18.86 -0.74
C ARG A 409 21.97 17.83 -1.35
N ALA A 410 20.69 17.84 -0.95
CA ALA A 410 19.71 16.81 -1.22
C ALA A 410 18.91 17.04 -2.52
N GLY A 411 18.85 18.28 -3.02
CA GLY A 411 18.02 18.62 -4.18
C GLY A 411 16.53 18.82 -3.85
N PHE A 412 16.11 18.54 -2.63
CA PHE A 412 14.74 18.73 -2.16
C PHE A 412 14.72 19.29 -0.74
N TYR A 413 13.57 19.80 -0.32
CA TYR A 413 13.30 20.13 1.07
C TYR A 413 12.04 19.41 1.56
N ILE A 414 12.03 19.08 2.84
CA ILE A 414 10.96 18.29 3.46
C ILE A 414 9.77 19.18 3.77
N THR A 415 8.57 18.78 3.33
CA THR A 415 7.31 19.49 3.60
C THR A 415 6.47 18.77 4.65
N ASN A 416 6.55 17.44 4.72
CA ASN A 416 6.03 16.62 5.83
C ASN A 416 7.08 15.55 6.18
N SER A 417 7.63 15.63 7.38
CA SER A 417 8.75 14.79 7.83
C SER A 417 8.32 13.43 8.41
N GLN A 418 7.04 13.12 8.45
CA GLN A 418 6.54 11.84 8.95
C GLN A 418 6.94 10.67 8.03
N TYR A 419 6.96 9.47 8.62
CA TYR A 419 6.94 8.21 7.88
C TYR A 419 5.90 7.29 8.52
N ILE A 420 4.92 6.90 7.75
CA ILE A 420 3.78 6.12 8.20
C ILE A 420 3.82 4.67 7.72
N LEU A 421 5.01 4.09 7.65
CA LEU A 421 5.28 2.71 7.21
C LEU A 421 4.99 2.44 5.72
N ARG A 422 5.15 3.43 4.85
CA ARG A 422 4.87 3.31 3.40
C ARG A 422 5.87 2.46 2.63
N PRO A 423 5.42 1.74 1.58
CA PRO A 423 6.22 0.78 0.81
C PRO A 423 6.86 1.31 -0.48
N GLU A 424 6.35 2.38 -1.12
CA GLU A 424 6.46 2.65 -2.55
C GLU A 424 7.91 2.79 -3.05
N VAL A 425 8.81 3.26 -2.19
CA VAL A 425 10.25 3.33 -2.50
C VAL A 425 10.86 1.92 -2.56
N LEU A 426 10.51 1.05 -1.60
CA LEU A 426 10.97 -0.34 -1.58
C LEU A 426 10.38 -1.17 -2.73
N GLU A 427 9.13 -0.89 -3.09
CA GLU A 427 8.47 -1.42 -4.27
C GLU A 427 9.28 -1.11 -5.53
N SER A 428 9.59 0.16 -5.76
CA SER A 428 10.36 0.60 -6.93
C SER A 428 11.77 0.02 -6.98
N PHE A 429 12.43 -0.17 -5.82
CA PHE A 429 13.71 -0.91 -5.77
C PHE A 429 13.56 -2.36 -6.22
N TYR A 430 12.47 -3.01 -5.83
CA TYR A 430 12.18 -4.37 -6.27
C TYR A 430 12.02 -4.47 -7.79
N TYR A 431 11.21 -3.61 -8.41
CA TYR A 431 11.04 -3.59 -9.87
C TYR A 431 12.35 -3.27 -10.60
N ALA A 432 13.14 -2.31 -10.08
CA ALA A 432 14.45 -1.97 -10.66
C ALA A 432 15.43 -3.14 -10.63
N TYR A 433 15.48 -3.87 -9.53
CA TYR A 433 16.27 -5.09 -9.44
C TYR A 433 15.79 -6.16 -10.42
N ARG A 434 14.48 -6.38 -10.52
CA ARG A 434 13.91 -7.38 -11.43
C ARG A 434 14.24 -7.07 -12.90
N ALA A 435 14.22 -5.80 -13.28
CA ALA A 435 14.51 -5.38 -14.65
C ALA A 435 16.00 -5.45 -15.01
N THR A 436 16.89 -5.14 -14.06
CA THR A 436 18.33 -4.93 -14.37
C THR A 436 19.24 -6.03 -13.86
N GLY A 437 18.86 -6.75 -12.81
CA GLY A 437 19.73 -7.64 -12.06
C GLY A 437 20.87 -6.92 -11.32
N ASP A 438 20.85 -5.56 -11.24
CA ASP A 438 21.88 -4.80 -10.55
C ASP A 438 21.70 -4.87 -9.04
N SER A 439 22.68 -5.45 -8.37
CA SER A 439 22.67 -5.64 -6.92
C SER A 439 22.61 -4.34 -6.11
N LYS A 440 22.87 -3.16 -6.71
CA LYS A 440 22.73 -1.89 -6.02
C LYS A 440 21.31 -1.67 -5.48
N TYR A 441 20.27 -2.11 -6.23
CA TYR A 441 18.87 -1.99 -5.79
C TYR A 441 18.56 -2.92 -4.61
N GLN A 442 19.22 -4.08 -4.53
CA GLN A 442 19.15 -4.93 -3.34
C GLN A 442 19.82 -4.26 -2.13
N GLU A 443 20.91 -3.52 -2.32
CA GLU A 443 21.54 -2.74 -1.26
C GLU A 443 20.65 -1.56 -0.82
N TYR A 444 20.01 -0.87 -1.75
CA TYR A 444 19.04 0.20 -1.45
C TYR A 444 17.89 -0.33 -0.60
N SER A 445 17.24 -1.39 -1.05
CA SER A 445 16.14 -2.03 -0.30
C SER A 445 16.59 -2.52 1.07
N TRP A 446 17.77 -3.14 1.16
CA TRP A 446 18.32 -3.62 2.41
C TRP A 446 18.64 -2.48 3.39
N ASN A 447 19.17 -1.37 2.91
CA ASN A 447 19.42 -0.18 3.72
C ASN A 447 18.10 0.42 4.22
N GLY A 448 17.09 0.54 3.37
CA GLY A 448 15.75 0.99 3.73
C GLY A 448 15.11 0.08 4.80
N PHE A 449 15.13 -1.24 4.59
CA PHE A 449 14.62 -2.19 5.58
C PHE A 449 15.34 -2.07 6.93
N LYS A 450 16.68 -1.98 6.94
CA LYS A 450 17.44 -1.79 8.19
C LYS A 450 17.06 -0.50 8.91
N ALA A 451 16.90 0.58 8.16
CA ALA A 451 16.49 1.88 8.69
C ALA A 451 15.10 1.78 9.34
N ILE A 452 14.13 1.19 8.65
CA ILE A 452 12.77 0.97 9.16
C ILE A 452 12.80 0.06 10.39
N ASN A 453 13.49 -1.07 10.33
CA ASN A 453 13.58 -2.02 11.43
C ASN A 453 14.27 -1.41 12.68
N ALA A 454 15.27 -0.55 12.49
CA ALA A 454 15.96 0.12 13.59
C ALA A 454 15.15 1.26 14.20
N THR A 455 14.42 2.02 13.37
CA THR A 455 13.77 3.28 13.79
C THR A 455 12.31 3.08 14.17
N CYS A 456 11.57 2.19 13.50
CA CYS A 456 10.13 2.00 13.68
C CYS A 456 9.77 0.82 14.59
N ARG A 457 10.68 -0.12 14.84
CA ARG A 457 10.40 -1.31 15.67
C ARG A 457 10.18 -0.93 17.15
N THR A 458 9.11 -1.44 17.73
CA THR A 458 8.69 -1.20 19.13
C THR A 458 8.74 -2.49 19.95
N GLY A 459 8.17 -2.49 21.16
CA GLY A 459 8.10 -3.69 22.01
C GLY A 459 7.14 -4.78 21.53
N SER A 460 6.24 -4.49 20.60
CA SER A 460 5.21 -5.44 20.13
C SER A 460 4.84 -5.31 18.65
N GLY A 461 5.64 -4.63 17.86
CA GLY A 461 5.40 -4.43 16.43
C GLY A 461 6.20 -3.26 15.90
N PHE A 462 5.65 -2.56 14.92
CA PHE A 462 6.24 -1.36 14.32
C PHE A 462 5.31 -0.17 14.55
N ALA A 463 5.88 1.01 14.68
CA ALA A 463 5.14 2.26 14.81
C ALA A 463 5.62 3.27 13.77
N GLU A 464 4.71 4.09 13.31
CA GLU A 464 5.01 5.28 12.53
C GLU A 464 5.90 6.24 13.33
N ILE A 465 6.61 7.11 12.64
CA ILE A 465 7.50 8.12 13.24
C ILE A 465 7.16 9.52 12.76
N THR A 466 7.44 10.52 13.60
CA THR A 466 7.06 11.90 13.33
C THR A 466 8.07 12.69 12.51
N ASP A 467 9.34 12.25 12.45
CA ASP A 467 10.38 13.03 11.78
C ASP A 467 11.55 12.17 11.31
N VAL A 468 11.58 11.87 10.01
CA VAL A 468 12.66 11.11 9.38
C VAL A 468 14.01 11.82 9.42
N ASN A 469 14.03 13.15 9.64
CA ASN A 469 15.25 13.95 9.70
C ASN A 469 15.65 14.34 11.13
N ALA A 470 15.14 13.64 12.12
CA ALA A 470 15.56 13.71 13.51
C ALA A 470 16.25 12.42 13.97
N GLU A 471 17.17 12.53 14.94
CA GLU A 471 17.75 11.35 15.58
C GLU A 471 16.62 10.42 16.10
N ASN A 472 16.72 9.14 15.79
CA ASN A 472 15.75 8.09 16.18
C ASN A 472 14.31 8.34 15.69
N GLY A 473 14.11 9.13 14.62
CA GLY A 473 12.79 9.32 14.02
C GLY A 473 11.85 10.29 14.76
N GLY A 474 12.38 11.10 15.68
CA GLY A 474 11.58 12.01 16.51
C GLY A 474 10.79 11.27 17.58
N SER A 475 9.48 11.10 17.38
CA SER A 475 8.58 10.39 18.29
C SER A 475 7.78 9.33 17.54
N PHE A 476 7.41 8.27 18.24
CA PHE A 476 6.48 7.28 17.68
C PHE A 476 5.06 7.83 17.62
N GLN A 477 4.36 7.49 16.54
CA GLN A 477 2.90 7.52 16.48
C GLN A 477 2.37 6.11 16.76
N ASN A 478 1.33 6.01 17.57
CA ASN A 478 0.86 4.71 18.09
C ASN A 478 -0.05 4.00 17.07
N PHE A 479 0.51 3.65 15.91
CA PHE A 479 -0.18 2.98 14.84
C PHE A 479 0.77 2.10 14.03
N GLN A 480 0.33 0.89 13.70
CA GLN A 480 0.99 -0.04 12.79
C GLN A 480 0.05 -0.27 11.62
N ASP A 481 0.29 0.40 10.51
CA ASP A 481 -0.55 0.28 9.33
C ASP A 481 -0.50 -1.13 8.72
N SER A 482 -1.61 -1.58 8.14
CA SER A 482 -1.76 -2.94 7.62
C SER A 482 -0.89 -3.20 6.39
N PHE A 483 -0.59 -2.17 5.57
CA PHE A 483 0.32 -2.30 4.43
C PHE A 483 1.79 -2.55 4.83
N LEU A 484 2.15 -2.44 6.12
CA LEU A 484 3.42 -3.00 6.59
C LEU A 484 3.51 -4.49 6.25
N PHE A 485 2.42 -5.23 6.45
CA PHE A 485 2.33 -6.65 6.14
C PHE A 485 2.15 -6.90 4.65
N ALA A 486 1.24 -6.16 4.01
CA ALA A 486 0.93 -6.37 2.61
C ALA A 486 2.12 -6.09 1.70
N GLU A 487 2.88 -5.04 1.99
CA GLU A 487 3.78 -4.39 1.04
C GLU A 487 5.22 -4.24 1.54
N VAL A 488 5.45 -3.44 2.61
CA VAL A 488 6.80 -3.08 3.08
C VAL A 488 7.66 -4.32 3.27
N LEU A 489 7.16 -5.28 4.04
CA LEU A 489 7.89 -6.51 4.33
C LEU A 489 7.88 -7.48 3.15
N LYS A 490 6.84 -7.44 2.29
CA LYS A 490 6.79 -8.25 1.08
C LYS A 490 7.85 -7.84 0.06
N TYR A 491 7.89 -6.56 -0.34
CA TYR A 491 8.89 -6.08 -1.32
C TYR A 491 10.30 -6.21 -0.80
N SER A 492 10.53 -5.91 0.50
CA SER A 492 11.83 -6.14 1.16
C SER A 492 12.26 -7.60 1.15
N TYR A 493 11.31 -8.55 1.20
CA TYR A 493 11.58 -9.98 1.13
C TYR A 493 11.84 -10.46 -0.31
N LEU A 494 10.94 -10.11 -1.23
CA LEU A 494 10.96 -10.57 -2.62
C LEU A 494 12.27 -10.24 -3.34
N ILE A 495 12.83 -9.06 -3.10
CA ILE A 495 14.08 -8.60 -3.74
C ILE A 495 15.30 -9.46 -3.36
N HIS A 496 15.21 -10.23 -2.26
CA HIS A 496 16.28 -11.10 -1.76
C HIS A 496 16.00 -12.59 -1.93
N THR A 497 14.92 -12.96 -2.66
CA THR A 497 14.52 -14.35 -2.85
C THR A 497 14.75 -14.84 -4.27
N ASP A 498 14.83 -16.16 -4.41
CA ASP A 498 14.99 -16.85 -5.69
C ASP A 498 13.75 -16.67 -6.60
N GLU A 499 13.86 -17.07 -7.86
CA GLU A 499 12.77 -17.06 -8.82
C GLU A 499 11.56 -17.88 -8.33
N ALA A 500 10.37 -17.30 -8.47
CA ALA A 500 9.09 -17.90 -8.15
C ALA A 500 8.04 -17.41 -9.15
N PRO A 501 6.91 -18.11 -9.34
CA PRO A 501 5.88 -17.69 -10.31
C PRO A 501 5.34 -16.28 -10.09
N TRP A 502 5.31 -15.83 -8.84
CA TRP A 502 4.85 -14.47 -8.47
C TRP A 502 5.90 -13.39 -8.58
N GLN A 503 7.16 -13.72 -8.88
CA GLN A 503 8.20 -12.71 -9.13
C GLN A 503 7.94 -11.99 -10.47
N VAL A 504 8.16 -10.67 -10.50
CA VAL A 504 8.15 -9.90 -11.75
C VAL A 504 9.25 -10.42 -12.66
N ASN A 505 8.89 -10.72 -13.89
CA ASN A 505 9.77 -11.37 -14.85
C ASN A 505 10.56 -10.32 -15.66
N SER A 506 11.89 -10.44 -15.67
CA SER A 506 12.78 -9.53 -16.41
C SER A 506 12.61 -9.57 -17.94
N GLY A 507 11.97 -10.61 -18.47
CA GLY A 507 11.62 -10.73 -19.89
C GLY A 507 10.20 -10.25 -20.20
N GLY A 508 9.50 -9.64 -19.25
CA GLY A 508 8.16 -9.12 -19.42
C GLY A 508 7.05 -10.18 -19.45
N VAL A 509 7.34 -11.47 -19.18
CA VAL A 509 6.32 -12.54 -19.21
C VAL A 509 5.91 -12.88 -17.78
N ASN A 510 4.85 -12.25 -17.28
CA ASN A 510 4.42 -12.34 -15.90
C ASN A 510 3.27 -13.34 -15.71
N GLU A 511 3.41 -14.31 -14.79
CA GLU A 511 2.33 -15.23 -14.41
C GLU A 511 1.37 -14.61 -13.38
N TYR A 512 1.82 -13.57 -12.68
CA TYR A 512 1.05 -12.82 -11.68
C TYR A 512 1.21 -11.32 -11.92
N VAL A 513 0.19 -10.57 -11.51
CA VAL A 513 0.19 -9.11 -11.44
C VAL A 513 -0.17 -8.70 -10.01
N TYR A 514 0.57 -7.74 -9.47
CA TYR A 514 0.29 -7.19 -8.14
C TYR A 514 -0.76 -6.09 -8.24
N ASN A 515 -1.74 -6.10 -7.34
CA ASN A 515 -2.62 -4.94 -7.17
C ASN A 515 -1.85 -3.78 -6.49
N THR A 516 -2.52 -2.66 -6.23
CA THR A 516 -1.87 -1.50 -5.58
C THR A 516 -1.48 -1.75 -4.11
N GLU A 517 -2.07 -2.76 -3.45
CA GLU A 517 -1.72 -3.22 -2.09
C GLU A 517 -0.78 -4.45 -2.11
N ALA A 518 -0.04 -4.61 -3.21
CA ALA A 518 0.92 -5.71 -3.43
C ALA A 518 0.34 -7.14 -3.28
N HIS A 519 -0.95 -7.33 -3.51
CA HIS A 519 -1.55 -8.66 -3.57
C HIS A 519 -1.38 -9.27 -4.97
N PRO A 520 -0.63 -10.36 -5.16
CA PRO A 520 -0.43 -10.98 -6.47
C PRO A 520 -1.67 -11.76 -6.92
N PHE A 521 -2.21 -11.40 -8.09
CA PHE A 521 -3.26 -12.13 -8.78
C PHE A 521 -2.68 -12.91 -9.95
N LYS A 522 -3.15 -14.14 -10.12
CA LYS A 522 -2.80 -14.93 -11.29
C LYS A 522 -3.40 -14.29 -12.54
N VAL A 523 -2.58 -14.06 -13.58
CA VAL A 523 -3.06 -13.51 -14.85
C VAL A 523 -4.09 -14.44 -15.50
N ALA A 524 -5.11 -13.86 -16.12
CA ALA A 524 -6.20 -14.60 -16.76
C ALA A 524 -5.89 -14.89 -18.23
N GLY A 525 -5.18 -13.98 -18.88
CA GLY A 525 -4.79 -14.10 -20.29
C GLY A 525 -3.50 -14.88 -20.50
N THR A 526 -2.94 -14.75 -21.73
CA THR A 526 -1.58 -15.20 -21.98
C THR A 526 -0.62 -14.24 -21.28
N PRO A 527 0.32 -14.75 -20.45
CA PRO A 527 1.30 -13.93 -19.76
C PRO A 527 2.12 -13.06 -20.73
N VAL A 528 2.27 -11.79 -20.40
CA VAL A 528 3.04 -10.77 -21.12
C VAL A 528 3.99 -10.07 -20.18
#